data_53910535feba6c4eaf8bc2b01b91005c
#
_entry.id   53910535feba6c4eaf8bc2b01b91005c
#
_cell.length_a   1.000
_cell.length_b   1.000
_cell.length_c   1.000
_cell.angle_alpha   90.00
_cell.angle_beta   90.00
_cell.angle_gamma   90.00
#
_symmetry.space_group_name_H-M   'P 1'
#
loop_
_entity.id
_entity.type
_entity.pdbx_description
1 polymer ?
#
loop_
_entity_poly.entity_id
_entity_poly.type
_entity_poly.pdbx_seq_one_letter_code
_entity_poly.pdbx_strand_id
1 'polypeptide(L)'
;MNRSDIIKTLQGQDSTVLSFPDRGPWGNNRYRGNCSGWIQASLIWKYQVKKLAELFAGGGTGSDVARDMGIQYVGADLNPNPVRADILVCDAVTDEVPDEFRDADMVFMHPPYSELIKIPYAGSMYKDPTGELSKSDLGQMPWDKFKKMLNGIVMKYYSAMAPGAKMSILMGNVRRNGHYYSMMKDIVVPGELVQTLVKIQHNCVSGGRTYANRNFYPTDHEDILVIKKPEGYLIVFKTPVAKELDIRDSKSATWKDVVQTVLSRLGTQATLAQIYAAIEGHEKCKENINWQAKVRQTLQMGNFHHVSEGVWAAAA
;
A
#
# COMPACT_ATOMS: atom_id res chain seq x y z
N MET A 1 26.62 16.84 -1.56
CA MET A 1 26.83 16.89 -3.05
C MET A 1 26.44 18.27 -3.49
N ASN A 2 27.01 18.83 -4.56
CA ASN A 2 26.52 20.13 -5.02
C ASN A 2 25.32 19.98 -6.00
N ARG A 3 24.50 21.03 -6.11
CA ARG A 3 23.27 21.02 -6.90
C ARG A 3 23.53 20.72 -8.39
N SER A 4 24.63 21.23 -8.95
CA SER A 4 24.96 21.05 -10.38
C SER A 4 25.21 19.58 -10.71
N ASP A 5 25.93 18.86 -9.85
CA ASP A 5 26.22 17.43 -10.04
C ASP A 5 24.96 16.59 -9.91
N ILE A 6 24.07 16.97 -8.96
CA ILE A 6 22.77 16.31 -8.79
C ILE A 6 21.96 16.45 -10.08
N ILE A 7 21.80 17.68 -10.58
CA ILE A 7 21.03 17.96 -11.80
C ILE A 7 21.62 17.22 -13.00
N LYS A 8 22.95 17.18 -13.15
CA LYS A 8 23.63 16.47 -14.23
C LYS A 8 23.27 14.98 -14.21
N THR A 9 23.23 14.37 -13.04
CA THR A 9 22.83 12.96 -12.90
C THR A 9 21.35 12.76 -13.27
N LEU A 10 20.47 13.69 -12.90
CA LEU A 10 19.04 13.61 -13.15
C LEU A 10 18.65 13.90 -14.61
N GLN A 11 19.42 14.66 -15.37
CA GLN A 11 19.15 15.00 -16.77
C GLN A 11 19.00 13.79 -17.69
N GLY A 12 19.58 12.62 -17.32
CA GLY A 12 19.41 11.37 -18.06
C GLY A 12 18.19 10.52 -17.62
N GLN A 13 17.42 10.96 -16.64
CA GLN A 13 16.29 10.22 -16.05
C GLN A 13 14.94 10.80 -16.53
N ASP A 14 14.64 10.63 -17.81
CA ASP A 14 13.43 11.18 -18.44
C ASP A 14 12.37 10.10 -18.68
N SER A 15 12.17 9.24 -17.69
CA SER A 15 11.26 8.10 -17.74
C SER A 15 10.40 8.03 -16.46
N THR A 16 9.25 7.37 -16.57
CA THR A 16 8.44 7.00 -15.39
C THR A 16 9.09 5.91 -14.55
N VAL A 17 10.15 5.27 -15.05
CA VAL A 17 10.93 4.28 -14.32
C VAL A 17 12.20 4.93 -13.79
N LEU A 18 12.27 5.10 -12.47
CA LEU A 18 13.41 5.68 -11.77
C LEU A 18 14.35 4.58 -11.30
N SER A 19 15.57 4.58 -11.83
CA SER A 19 16.57 3.53 -11.57
C SER A 19 17.88 4.16 -11.12
N PHE A 20 18.17 4.06 -9.81
CA PHE A 20 19.38 4.57 -9.20
C PHE A 20 20.09 3.43 -8.44
N PRO A 21 21.19 2.85 -8.98
CA PRO A 21 21.90 1.72 -8.36
C PRO A 21 22.46 2.04 -6.97
N ASP A 22 22.86 3.28 -6.74
CA ASP A 22 23.25 3.76 -5.41
C ASP A 22 22.17 4.67 -4.82
N ARG A 23 22.17 4.80 -3.51
CA ARG A 23 21.17 5.60 -2.79
C ARG A 23 21.54 7.09 -2.65
N GLY A 24 22.70 7.48 -3.09
CA GLY A 24 23.29 8.80 -2.83
C GLY A 24 23.85 8.94 -1.41
N PRO A 25 24.51 10.07 -1.12
CA PRO A 25 25.22 10.31 0.16
C PRO A 25 24.29 10.78 1.29
N TRP A 26 22.98 10.79 1.09
CA TRP A 26 22.01 11.41 1.97
C TRP A 26 21.39 10.46 2.99
N GLY A 27 21.04 11.00 4.14
CA GLY A 27 20.36 10.32 5.22
C GLY A 27 21.24 9.33 5.96
N ASN A 28 20.62 8.64 6.92
CA ASN A 28 21.31 7.61 7.70
C ASN A 28 21.08 6.23 7.08
N ASN A 29 22.11 5.61 6.50
CA ASN A 29 22.03 4.29 5.89
C ASN A 29 21.77 3.13 6.89
N ARG A 30 21.95 3.36 8.18
CA ARG A 30 21.60 2.40 9.24
C ARG A 30 20.13 2.47 9.65
N TYR A 31 19.42 3.53 9.23
CA TYR A 31 17.99 3.67 9.48
C TYR A 31 17.21 2.73 8.55
N ARG A 32 16.50 1.76 9.12
CA ARG A 32 15.71 0.79 8.33
C ARG A 32 14.52 1.50 7.68
N GLY A 33 14.20 1.11 6.45
CA GLY A 33 13.12 1.74 5.70
C GLY A 33 13.49 3.05 5.02
N ASN A 34 14.76 3.46 5.07
CA ASN A 34 15.23 4.66 4.40
C ASN A 34 15.25 4.47 2.87
N CYS A 35 14.72 5.44 2.11
CA CYS A 35 14.74 5.41 0.65
C CYS A 35 16.00 6.05 0.04
N SER A 36 16.20 5.88 -1.27
CA SER A 36 17.24 6.60 -2.02
C SER A 36 16.91 8.09 -2.10
N GLY A 37 17.87 8.95 -1.77
CA GLY A 37 17.71 10.41 -1.90
C GLY A 37 17.55 10.87 -3.35
N TRP A 38 17.98 10.08 -4.32
CA TRP A 38 17.77 10.35 -5.74
C TRP A 38 16.29 10.47 -6.11
N ILE A 39 15.40 9.76 -5.39
CA ILE A 39 13.96 9.84 -5.62
C ILE A 39 13.44 11.23 -5.29
N GLN A 40 13.76 11.73 -4.09
CA GLN A 40 13.36 13.08 -3.69
C GLN A 40 14.02 14.14 -4.56
N ALA A 41 15.33 14.00 -4.86
CA ALA A 41 16.03 14.91 -5.76
C ALA A 41 15.38 14.97 -7.16
N SER A 42 14.97 13.80 -7.69
CA SER A 42 14.27 13.72 -8.99
C SER A 42 12.92 14.45 -8.96
N LEU A 43 12.11 14.24 -7.92
CA LEU A 43 10.83 14.90 -7.74
C LEU A 43 11.00 16.41 -7.58
N ILE A 44 11.96 16.86 -6.77
CA ILE A 44 12.27 18.27 -6.57
C ILE A 44 12.66 18.93 -7.90
N TRP A 45 13.55 18.31 -8.65
CA TRP A 45 14.01 18.84 -9.93
C TRP A 45 12.91 18.87 -10.98
N LYS A 46 12.20 17.74 -11.16
CA LYS A 46 11.17 17.61 -12.22
C LYS A 46 9.97 18.51 -11.99
N TYR A 47 9.52 18.65 -10.74
CA TYR A 47 8.36 19.48 -10.38
C TYR A 47 8.71 20.89 -9.92
N GLN A 48 9.99 21.30 -10.02
CA GLN A 48 10.49 22.64 -9.68
C GLN A 48 10.10 23.06 -8.25
N VAL A 49 10.22 22.12 -7.31
CA VAL A 49 9.87 22.30 -5.89
C VAL A 49 10.83 23.31 -5.26
N LYS A 50 10.31 24.33 -4.57
CA LYS A 50 11.07 25.33 -3.81
C LYS A 50 11.01 25.08 -2.31
N LYS A 51 9.91 24.47 -1.82
CA LYS A 51 9.72 24.04 -0.45
C LYS A 51 9.17 22.62 -0.42
N LEU A 52 9.92 21.70 0.17
CA LEU A 52 9.54 20.31 0.40
C LEU A 52 9.11 20.12 1.84
N ALA A 53 7.91 19.60 2.07
CA ALA A 53 7.50 19.05 3.35
C ALA A 53 7.59 17.52 3.27
N GLU A 54 8.15 16.86 4.28
CA GLU A 54 8.29 15.40 4.31
C GLU A 54 7.64 14.83 5.56
N LEU A 55 6.67 13.93 5.39
CA LEU A 55 6.09 13.16 6.48
C LEU A 55 6.73 11.78 6.52
N PHE A 56 6.98 11.26 7.72
CA PHE A 56 7.77 10.06 7.99
C PHE A 56 9.25 10.25 7.60
N ALA A 57 9.81 11.38 8.01
CA ALA A 57 11.15 11.85 7.61
C ALA A 57 12.31 10.94 8.08
N GLY A 58 12.09 10.10 9.08
CA GLY A 58 12.94 8.99 9.52
C GLY A 58 14.43 9.32 9.58
N GLY A 59 15.21 8.77 8.66
CA GLY A 59 16.68 8.90 8.61
C GLY A 59 17.21 10.25 8.12
N GLY A 60 16.35 11.24 7.82
CA GLY A 60 16.72 12.59 7.41
C GLY A 60 17.22 12.71 5.97
N THR A 61 16.82 11.78 5.09
CA THR A 61 17.24 11.81 3.69
C THR A 61 16.76 13.07 2.97
N GLY A 62 15.48 13.45 3.16
CA GLY A 62 14.90 14.62 2.52
C GLY A 62 15.53 15.93 2.98
N SER A 63 15.86 16.07 4.28
CA SER A 63 16.58 17.20 4.81
C SER A 63 17.93 17.39 4.12
N ASP A 64 18.72 16.31 4.01
CA ASP A 64 20.03 16.37 3.36
C ASP A 64 19.93 16.68 1.85
N VAL A 65 18.94 16.08 1.15
CA VAL A 65 18.66 16.34 -0.28
C VAL A 65 18.24 17.80 -0.49
N ALA A 66 17.32 18.30 0.31
CA ALA A 66 16.84 19.68 0.20
C ALA A 66 17.95 20.72 0.42
N ARG A 67 18.82 20.49 1.41
CA ARG A 67 20.01 21.28 1.66
C ARG A 67 20.93 21.30 0.42
N ASP A 68 21.24 20.15 -0.16
CA ASP A 68 22.15 20.04 -1.31
C ASP A 68 21.51 20.57 -2.61
N MET A 69 20.18 20.52 -2.72
CA MET A 69 19.39 21.11 -3.81
C MET A 69 19.15 22.61 -3.63
N GLY A 70 19.43 23.18 -2.45
CA GLY A 70 19.23 24.58 -2.14
C GLY A 70 17.77 25.01 -2.10
N ILE A 71 16.90 24.19 -1.53
CA ILE A 71 15.47 24.46 -1.34
C ILE A 71 15.09 24.49 0.14
N GLN A 72 13.93 25.06 0.47
CA GLN A 72 13.38 25.01 1.82
C GLN A 72 12.88 23.61 2.15
N TYR A 73 12.96 23.24 3.42
CA TYR A 73 12.55 21.94 3.91
C TYR A 73 11.93 22.00 5.30
N VAL A 74 10.96 21.15 5.52
CA VAL A 74 10.45 20.78 6.85
C VAL A 74 10.11 19.30 6.85
N GLY A 75 10.61 18.56 7.83
CA GLY A 75 10.24 17.17 8.08
C GLY A 75 9.29 17.04 9.26
N ALA A 76 8.56 15.93 9.34
CA ALA A 76 7.83 15.51 10.52
C ALA A 76 7.98 13.99 10.70
N ASP A 77 8.19 13.56 11.93
CA ASP A 77 8.36 12.15 12.27
C ASP A 77 7.85 11.86 13.69
N LEU A 78 7.41 10.64 13.93
CA LEU A 78 6.99 10.15 15.25
C LEU A 78 8.17 10.04 16.23
N ASN A 79 9.42 10.02 15.74
CA ASN A 79 10.61 9.89 16.53
C ASN A 79 10.77 11.07 17.51
N PRO A 80 10.78 10.86 18.84
CA PRO A 80 10.95 11.93 19.82
C PRO A 80 12.36 12.55 19.80
N ASN A 81 13.31 11.91 19.10
CA ASN A 81 14.68 12.38 18.92
C ASN A 81 15.02 12.46 17.42
N PRO A 82 14.51 13.46 16.71
CA PRO A 82 14.73 13.61 15.28
C PRO A 82 16.22 13.67 14.92
N VAL A 83 16.59 13.08 13.79
CA VAL A 83 17.99 12.99 13.35
C VAL A 83 18.51 14.28 12.72
N ARG A 84 17.64 15.24 12.45
CA ARG A 84 17.96 16.59 11.91
C ARG A 84 17.09 17.63 12.60
N ALA A 85 17.61 18.84 12.74
CA ALA A 85 16.93 19.93 13.45
C ALA A 85 15.69 20.50 12.72
N ASP A 86 15.58 20.26 11.42
CA ASP A 86 14.46 20.64 10.57
C ASP A 86 13.39 19.55 10.44
N ILE A 87 13.44 18.53 11.31
CA ILE A 87 12.41 17.50 11.45
C ILE A 87 11.68 17.72 12.77
N LEU A 88 10.38 17.99 12.68
CA LEU A 88 9.49 18.19 13.82
C LEU A 88 9.13 16.82 14.44
N VAL A 89 8.97 16.77 15.75
CA VAL A 89 8.31 15.64 16.44
C VAL A 89 6.82 15.79 16.21
N CYS A 90 6.20 14.84 15.53
CA CYS A 90 4.78 14.89 15.19
C CYS A 90 4.21 13.48 15.04
N ASP A 91 3.15 13.20 15.76
CA ASP A 91 2.33 12.03 15.57
C ASP A 91 1.32 12.29 14.43
N ALA A 92 1.63 11.78 13.23
CA ALA A 92 0.76 11.96 12.07
C ALA A 92 -0.67 11.42 12.26
N VAL A 93 -0.90 10.54 13.23
CA VAL A 93 -2.23 9.97 13.55
C VAL A 93 -3.05 10.97 14.36
N THR A 94 -2.49 11.50 15.44
CA THR A 94 -3.21 12.27 16.46
C THR A 94 -3.06 13.78 16.35
N ASP A 95 -1.89 14.25 15.92
CA ASP A 95 -1.58 15.68 15.91
C ASP A 95 -2.20 16.40 14.72
N GLU A 96 -2.37 17.69 14.85
CA GLU A 96 -2.72 18.58 13.74
C GLU A 96 -1.55 18.65 12.73
N VAL A 97 -1.85 19.03 11.48
CA VAL A 97 -0.82 19.24 10.47
C VAL A 97 0.01 20.47 10.86
N PRO A 98 1.34 20.35 10.96
CA PRO A 98 2.20 21.51 11.24
C PRO A 98 1.98 22.64 10.23
N ASP A 99 1.95 23.87 10.71
CA ASP A 99 1.69 25.04 9.83
C ASP A 99 2.72 25.18 8.71
N GLU A 100 3.95 24.74 8.98
CA GLU A 100 5.06 24.74 8.01
C GLU A 100 4.82 23.85 6.79
N PHE A 101 3.86 22.92 6.86
CA PHE A 101 3.47 22.06 5.73
C PHE A 101 2.51 22.76 4.76
N ARG A 102 1.78 23.78 5.23
CA ARG A 102 0.65 24.38 4.49
C ARG A 102 1.06 25.10 3.23
N ASP A 103 2.24 25.71 3.22
CA ASP A 103 2.79 26.49 2.08
C ASP A 103 3.85 25.72 1.28
N ALA A 104 3.99 24.41 1.51
CA ALA A 104 4.91 23.57 0.74
C ALA A 104 4.40 23.35 -0.68
N ASP A 105 5.32 23.40 -1.66
CA ASP A 105 5.02 23.06 -3.06
C ASP A 105 4.76 21.56 -3.24
N MET A 106 5.40 20.74 -2.38
CA MET A 106 5.24 19.30 -2.37
C MET A 106 5.27 18.73 -0.95
N VAL A 107 4.35 17.83 -0.67
CA VAL A 107 4.38 16.95 0.50
C VAL A 107 4.83 15.56 0.04
N PHE A 108 5.98 15.09 0.52
CA PHE A 108 6.49 13.75 0.25
C PHE A 108 6.18 12.82 1.44
N MET A 109 5.76 11.60 1.14
CA MET A 109 5.46 10.56 2.14
C MET A 109 6.09 9.24 1.75
N HIS A 110 6.80 8.62 2.69
CA HIS A 110 7.26 7.23 2.61
C HIS A 110 6.89 6.51 3.93
N PRO A 111 5.63 6.12 4.09
CA PRO A 111 5.13 5.58 5.35
C PRO A 111 5.69 4.17 5.63
N PRO A 112 5.69 3.72 6.89
CA PRO A 112 5.87 2.32 7.24
C PRO A 112 4.88 1.40 6.50
N TYR A 113 5.24 0.11 6.31
CA TYR A 113 4.45 -0.85 5.53
C TYR A 113 3.70 -1.85 6.42
N SER A 114 2.94 -1.36 7.41
CA SER A 114 2.19 -2.20 8.32
C SER A 114 3.09 -3.20 9.08
N GLU A 115 2.54 -4.05 9.92
CA GLU A 115 3.25 -5.19 10.51
C GLU A 115 3.76 -6.22 9.47
N LEU A 116 3.40 -6.04 8.19
CA LEU A 116 3.85 -6.92 7.12
C LEU A 116 5.37 -6.91 6.94
N ILE A 117 6.04 -5.78 7.17
CA ILE A 117 7.51 -5.65 7.07
C ILE A 117 8.19 -5.82 8.44
N LYS A 118 7.46 -5.72 9.54
CA LYS A 118 7.97 -5.87 10.91
C LYS A 118 9.20 -5.00 11.22
N ILE A 119 9.05 -3.70 11.04
CA ILE A 119 9.98 -2.71 11.56
C ILE A 119 9.31 -2.01 12.72
N PRO A 120 9.63 -2.34 13.98
CA PRO A 120 9.05 -1.68 15.15
C PRO A 120 9.77 -0.35 15.39
N TYR A 121 9.36 0.70 14.68
CA TYR A 121 9.99 2.02 14.79
C TYR A 121 9.94 2.56 16.22
N ALA A 122 8.76 2.61 16.82
CA ALA A 122 8.55 3.09 18.17
C ALA A 122 9.34 2.30 19.22
N GLY A 123 9.50 0.99 19.04
CA GLY A 123 10.21 0.13 19.97
C GLY A 123 11.72 0.31 19.93
N SER A 124 12.41 -0.45 19.07
CA SER A 124 13.88 -0.52 19.06
C SER A 124 14.57 0.72 18.48
N MET A 125 13.93 1.41 17.52
CA MET A 125 14.56 2.53 16.82
C MET A 125 14.39 3.86 17.58
N TYR A 126 13.20 4.15 18.10
CA TYR A 126 12.93 5.41 18.82
C TYR A 126 13.16 5.31 20.32
N LYS A 127 13.45 4.09 20.83
CA LYS A 127 13.73 3.82 22.24
C LYS A 127 12.62 4.36 23.16
N ASP A 128 11.36 4.14 22.77
CA ASP A 128 10.21 4.54 23.57
C ASP A 128 10.09 3.66 24.83
N PRO A 129 10.42 4.17 26.02
CA PRO A 129 10.36 3.41 27.25
C PRO A 129 8.92 3.21 27.75
N THR A 130 7.99 4.03 27.27
CA THR A 130 6.57 4.03 27.70
C THR A 130 5.71 3.11 26.86
N GLY A 131 6.13 2.83 25.63
CA GLY A 131 5.33 2.10 24.64
C GLY A 131 4.18 2.91 24.06
N GLU A 132 4.02 4.18 24.42
CA GLU A 132 2.92 5.03 23.95
C GLU A 132 2.99 5.28 22.44
N LEU A 133 4.18 5.50 21.89
CA LEU A 133 4.39 5.70 20.46
C LEU A 133 3.95 4.50 19.61
N SER A 134 3.96 3.29 20.19
CA SER A 134 3.53 2.07 19.51
C SER A 134 2.05 2.12 19.07
N LYS A 135 1.23 2.95 19.71
CA LYS A 135 -0.18 3.11 19.37
C LYS A 135 -0.37 3.80 18.01
N SER A 136 0.57 4.67 17.65
CA SER A 136 0.58 5.45 16.40
C SER A 136 1.59 4.94 15.37
N ASP A 137 2.45 3.97 15.73
CA ASP A 137 3.41 3.38 14.81
C ASP A 137 2.71 2.53 13.74
N LEU A 138 2.56 3.08 12.55
CA LEU A 138 1.95 2.41 11.39
C LEU A 138 2.66 1.08 11.06
N GLY A 139 3.95 0.95 11.36
CA GLY A 139 4.76 -0.25 11.12
C GLY A 139 4.40 -1.44 12.03
N GLN A 140 3.55 -1.21 13.04
CA GLN A 140 3.06 -2.24 13.97
C GLN A 140 1.56 -2.52 13.81
N MET A 141 0.87 -1.80 12.94
CA MET A 141 -0.58 -1.95 12.78
C MET A 141 -0.92 -3.13 11.86
N PRO A 142 -1.94 -3.93 12.22
CA PRO A 142 -2.57 -4.87 11.31
C PRO A 142 -3.05 -4.20 10.02
N TRP A 143 -3.05 -4.95 8.91
CA TRP A 143 -3.28 -4.42 7.57
C TRP A 143 -4.52 -3.53 7.44
N ASP A 144 -5.67 -3.95 7.96
CA ASP A 144 -6.92 -3.17 7.81
C ASP A 144 -6.90 -1.89 8.64
N LYS A 145 -6.34 -1.94 9.86
CA LYS A 145 -6.13 -0.74 10.67
C LYS A 145 -5.15 0.21 10.00
N PHE A 146 -4.03 -0.33 9.48
CA PHE A 146 -3.03 0.43 8.74
C PHE A 146 -3.63 1.19 7.56
N LYS A 147 -4.40 0.53 6.68
CA LYS A 147 -5.07 1.17 5.54
C LYS A 147 -5.95 2.34 5.97
N LYS A 148 -6.79 2.11 6.99
CA LYS A 148 -7.68 3.14 7.51
C LYS A 148 -6.91 4.35 8.04
N MET A 149 -5.87 4.10 8.83
CA MET A 149 -5.05 5.18 9.43
C MET A 149 -4.27 5.92 8.34
N LEU A 150 -3.60 5.22 7.43
CA LEU A 150 -2.84 5.84 6.36
C LEU A 150 -3.72 6.69 5.45
N ASN A 151 -4.89 6.19 5.05
CA ASN A 151 -5.83 6.96 4.23
C ASN A 151 -6.36 8.20 4.97
N GLY A 152 -6.59 8.12 6.27
CA GLY A 152 -6.90 9.27 7.10
C GLY A 152 -5.79 10.32 7.11
N ILE A 153 -4.53 9.89 7.26
CA ILE A 153 -3.36 10.77 7.20
C ILE A 153 -3.23 11.42 5.83
N VAL A 154 -3.32 10.64 4.75
CA VAL A 154 -3.27 11.17 3.38
C VAL A 154 -4.30 12.27 3.17
N MET A 155 -5.57 12.04 3.58
CA MET A 155 -6.64 13.03 3.47
C MET A 155 -6.38 14.27 4.34
N LYS A 156 -5.91 14.08 5.57
CA LYS A 156 -5.60 15.17 6.51
C LYS A 156 -4.52 16.11 5.95
N TYR A 157 -3.39 15.56 5.53
CA TYR A 157 -2.28 16.35 4.97
C TYR A 157 -2.62 16.95 3.62
N TYR A 158 -3.29 16.19 2.74
CA TYR A 158 -3.74 16.72 1.47
C TYR A 158 -4.70 17.92 1.63
N SER A 159 -5.63 17.83 2.58
CA SER A 159 -6.57 18.92 2.84
C SER A 159 -5.87 20.19 3.30
N ALA A 160 -4.77 20.07 4.04
CA ALA A 160 -3.98 21.19 4.56
C ALA A 160 -3.05 21.84 3.52
N MET A 161 -2.70 21.14 2.43
CA MET A 161 -1.81 21.68 1.39
C MET A 161 -2.37 22.92 0.70
N ALA A 162 -1.48 23.76 0.18
CA ALA A 162 -1.84 24.86 -0.69
C ALA A 162 -2.48 24.37 -2.01
N PRO A 163 -3.41 25.15 -2.61
CA PRO A 163 -3.85 24.92 -3.98
C PRO A 163 -2.68 24.87 -4.96
N GLY A 164 -2.71 23.94 -5.93
CA GLY A 164 -1.63 23.75 -6.90
C GLY A 164 -0.47 22.89 -6.41
N ALA A 165 -0.29 22.73 -5.09
CA ALA A 165 0.75 21.88 -4.51
C ALA A 165 0.54 20.39 -4.84
N LYS A 166 1.61 19.61 -4.74
CA LYS A 166 1.60 18.18 -5.04
C LYS A 166 1.86 17.36 -3.80
N MET A 167 1.24 16.19 -3.74
CA MET A 167 1.56 15.13 -2.78
C MET A 167 2.24 14.00 -3.54
N SER A 168 3.37 13.51 -3.03
CA SER A 168 4.07 12.36 -3.59
C SER A 168 4.15 11.26 -2.54
N ILE A 169 3.62 10.06 -2.86
CA ILE A 169 3.55 8.93 -1.93
C ILE A 169 4.34 7.78 -2.53
N LEU A 170 5.44 7.41 -1.88
CA LEU A 170 6.28 6.25 -2.23
C LEU A 170 5.84 5.06 -1.40
N MET A 171 5.46 3.97 -2.05
CA MET A 171 5.04 2.73 -1.39
C MET A 171 5.38 1.49 -2.21
N GLY A 172 5.74 0.40 -1.52
CA GLY A 172 5.97 -0.91 -2.11
C GLY A 172 4.84 -1.89 -1.83
N ASN A 173 4.58 -2.77 -2.78
CA ASN A 173 3.67 -3.89 -2.60
C ASN A 173 4.36 -5.01 -1.81
N VAL A 174 3.64 -5.73 -0.98
CA VAL A 174 4.21 -6.76 -0.09
C VAL A 174 3.55 -8.11 -0.34
N ARG A 175 4.36 -9.16 -0.49
CA ARG A 175 3.88 -10.55 -0.45
C ARG A 175 4.28 -11.18 0.89
N ARG A 176 3.29 -11.70 1.63
CA ARG A 176 3.53 -12.35 2.91
C ARG A 176 2.55 -13.51 3.12
N ASN A 177 3.06 -14.64 3.59
CA ASN A 177 2.26 -15.85 3.88
C ASN A 177 1.35 -16.26 2.70
N GLY A 178 1.86 -16.21 1.46
CA GLY A 178 1.10 -16.52 0.25
C GLY A 178 0.18 -15.41 -0.27
N HIS A 179 -0.13 -14.39 0.53
CA HIS A 179 -0.98 -13.27 0.13
C HIS A 179 -0.18 -12.11 -0.46
N TYR A 180 -0.77 -11.44 -1.44
CA TYR A 180 -0.22 -10.22 -2.05
C TYR A 180 -1.02 -9.00 -1.58
N TYR A 181 -0.33 -8.08 -0.93
CA TYR A 181 -0.88 -6.83 -0.40
C TYR A 181 -0.46 -5.70 -1.31
N SER A 182 -1.43 -5.08 -1.98
CA SER A 182 -1.16 -3.99 -2.92
C SER A 182 -1.43 -2.64 -2.25
N MET A 183 -0.37 -1.97 -1.79
CA MET A 183 -0.48 -0.64 -1.19
C MET A 183 -1.16 0.33 -2.16
N MET A 184 -0.79 0.27 -3.44
CA MET A 184 -1.28 1.20 -4.47
C MET A 184 -2.77 1.08 -4.76
N LYS A 185 -3.37 -0.12 -4.58
CA LYS A 185 -4.81 -0.33 -4.79
C LYS A 185 -5.66 0.11 -3.61
N ASP A 186 -5.06 0.16 -2.42
CA ASP A 186 -5.78 0.39 -1.17
C ASP A 186 -5.62 1.81 -0.64
N ILE A 187 -4.78 2.63 -1.29
CA ILE A 187 -4.60 4.03 -0.90
C ILE A 187 -5.64 4.94 -1.56
N VAL A 188 -6.13 5.91 -0.80
CA VAL A 188 -6.97 6.96 -1.33
C VAL A 188 -6.14 7.90 -2.23
N VAL A 189 -6.73 8.30 -3.36
CA VAL A 189 -6.13 9.28 -4.27
C VAL A 189 -7.00 10.53 -4.25
N PRO A 190 -6.70 11.52 -3.41
CA PRO A 190 -7.40 12.79 -3.39
C PRO A 190 -6.98 13.67 -4.58
N GLY A 191 -7.93 14.35 -5.21
CA GLY A 191 -7.68 15.30 -6.30
C GLY A 191 -7.23 14.65 -7.61
N GLU A 192 -6.28 15.29 -8.29
CA GLU A 192 -5.80 14.91 -9.61
C GLU A 192 -4.57 13.99 -9.52
N LEU A 193 -4.67 12.77 -10.00
CA LEU A 193 -3.51 11.91 -10.19
C LEU A 193 -2.72 12.42 -11.42
N VAL A 194 -1.60 13.07 -11.16
CA VAL A 194 -0.72 13.60 -12.22
C VAL A 194 0.05 12.50 -12.91
N GLN A 195 0.63 11.58 -12.10
CA GLN A 195 1.48 10.51 -12.63
C GLN A 195 1.67 9.39 -11.59
N THR A 196 1.93 8.18 -12.09
CA THR A 196 2.51 7.09 -11.33
C THR A 196 3.93 6.83 -11.84
N LEU A 197 4.91 6.74 -10.93
CA LEU A 197 6.29 6.41 -11.24
C LEU A 197 6.64 5.08 -10.61
N VAL A 198 7.61 4.38 -11.19
CA VAL A 198 8.16 3.12 -10.67
C VAL A 198 9.60 3.38 -10.23
N LYS A 199 9.91 3.07 -8.98
CA LYS A 199 11.26 3.08 -8.44
C LYS A 199 11.83 1.67 -8.42
N ILE A 200 12.87 1.40 -9.18
CA ILE A 200 13.57 0.11 -9.15
C ILE A 200 14.37 -0.04 -7.85
N GLN A 201 14.27 -1.21 -7.23
CA GLN A 201 15.04 -1.58 -6.04
C GLN A 201 16.23 -2.45 -6.43
N HIS A 202 17.45 -1.90 -6.40
CA HIS A 202 18.68 -2.61 -6.78
C HIS A 202 19.18 -3.57 -5.71
N ASN A 203 18.87 -3.34 -4.43
CA ASN A 203 19.35 -4.13 -3.29
C ASN A 203 18.19 -4.64 -2.43
N CYS A 204 17.13 -5.16 -3.08
CA CYS A 204 15.97 -5.65 -2.35
C CYS A 204 16.23 -7.03 -1.73
N VAL A 205 15.70 -7.23 -0.52
CA VAL A 205 15.79 -8.51 0.20
C VAL A 205 15.10 -9.65 -0.56
N SER A 206 14.06 -9.34 -1.33
CA SER A 206 13.31 -10.32 -2.15
C SER A 206 14.13 -10.86 -3.32
N GLY A 207 15.01 -10.05 -3.92
CA GLY A 207 15.87 -10.47 -5.04
C GLY A 207 16.92 -11.51 -4.66
N GLY A 208 17.34 -11.53 -3.39
CA GLY A 208 18.33 -12.51 -2.87
C GLY A 208 17.73 -13.79 -2.28
N ARG A 209 16.39 -13.94 -2.27
CA ARG A 209 15.72 -15.11 -1.69
C ARG A 209 15.47 -16.20 -2.73
N THR A 210 15.67 -17.45 -2.32
CA THR A 210 15.19 -18.62 -3.08
C THR A 210 13.76 -18.93 -2.65
N TYR A 211 12.86 -19.01 -3.64
CA TYR A 211 11.46 -19.34 -3.41
C TYR A 211 11.19 -20.78 -3.85
N ALA A 212 10.57 -21.58 -2.98
CA ALA A 212 10.19 -22.97 -3.28
C ALA A 212 9.13 -23.04 -4.39
N ASN A 213 8.23 -22.06 -4.45
CA ASN A 213 7.21 -21.94 -5.48
C ASN A 213 7.48 -20.72 -6.35
N ARG A 214 7.57 -20.91 -7.67
CA ARG A 214 7.90 -19.89 -8.67
C ARG A 214 6.72 -19.45 -9.54
N ASN A 215 5.50 -19.68 -9.11
CA ASN A 215 4.31 -19.24 -9.86
C ASN A 215 3.95 -17.75 -9.64
N PHE A 216 4.92 -16.94 -9.24
CA PHE A 216 4.77 -15.48 -9.12
C PHE A 216 6.10 -14.78 -9.43
N TYR A 217 6.02 -13.49 -9.76
CA TYR A 217 7.18 -12.64 -9.91
C TYR A 217 7.56 -12.01 -8.58
N PRO A 218 8.84 -12.09 -8.12
CA PRO A 218 9.33 -11.34 -6.97
C PRO A 218 9.16 -9.83 -7.20
N THR A 219 8.77 -9.08 -6.16
CA THR A 219 8.66 -7.63 -6.23
C THR A 219 10.04 -7.00 -6.08
N ASP A 220 10.48 -6.24 -7.06
CA ASP A 220 11.77 -5.55 -7.13
C ASP A 220 11.62 -4.04 -7.34
N HIS A 221 10.45 -3.51 -7.13
CA HIS A 221 10.13 -2.09 -7.31
C HIS A 221 9.20 -1.58 -6.22
N GLU A 222 9.15 -0.27 -6.12
CA GLU A 222 8.14 0.49 -5.37
C GLU A 222 7.48 1.47 -6.33
N ASP A 223 6.25 1.86 -6.02
CA ASP A 223 5.48 2.80 -6.82
C ASP A 223 5.46 4.17 -6.14
N ILE A 224 5.39 5.22 -6.95
CA ILE A 224 5.25 6.60 -6.48
C ILE A 224 4.01 7.20 -7.13
N LEU A 225 3.03 7.58 -6.30
CA LEU A 225 1.93 8.42 -6.75
C LEU A 225 2.33 9.89 -6.69
N VAL A 226 2.01 10.65 -7.73
CA VAL A 226 2.11 12.10 -7.72
C VAL A 226 0.70 12.66 -7.92
N ILE A 227 0.18 13.34 -6.91
CA ILE A 227 -1.19 13.83 -6.81
C ILE A 227 -1.14 15.35 -6.69
N LYS A 228 -1.90 16.09 -7.50
CA LYS A 228 -2.00 17.55 -7.43
C LYS A 228 -3.27 17.96 -6.72
N LYS A 229 -3.18 18.95 -5.85
CA LYS A 229 -4.33 19.63 -5.29
C LYS A 229 -4.84 20.67 -6.28
N PRO A 230 -6.08 20.57 -6.80
CA PRO A 230 -6.63 21.57 -7.69
C PRO A 230 -6.82 22.94 -7.00
N GLU A 231 -6.96 23.99 -7.77
CA GLU A 231 -7.16 25.36 -7.25
C GLU A 231 -8.62 25.63 -6.81
N GLY A 232 -9.52 24.66 -7.01
CA GLY A 232 -10.92 24.79 -6.65
C GLY A 232 -11.22 24.52 -5.17
N TYR A 233 -12.42 24.90 -4.73
CA TYR A 233 -12.88 24.69 -3.35
C TYR A 233 -13.35 23.26 -3.07
N LEU A 234 -13.61 22.44 -4.10
CA LEU A 234 -14.07 21.07 -3.96
C LEU A 234 -12.91 20.10 -4.16
N ILE A 235 -12.73 19.20 -3.21
CA ILE A 235 -11.79 18.08 -3.32
C ILE A 235 -12.56 16.87 -3.81
N VAL A 236 -12.21 16.37 -5.00
CA VAL A 236 -12.71 15.10 -5.52
C VAL A 236 -11.66 14.04 -5.24
N PHE A 237 -12.07 12.92 -4.67
CA PHE A 237 -11.19 11.78 -4.42
C PHE A 237 -11.85 10.47 -4.80
N LYS A 238 -11.02 9.49 -5.13
CA LYS A 238 -11.44 8.12 -5.42
C LYS A 238 -10.95 7.21 -4.29
N THR A 239 -11.86 6.45 -3.72
CA THR A 239 -11.52 5.40 -2.76
C THR A 239 -11.87 4.05 -3.35
N PRO A 240 -11.02 3.02 -3.20
CA PRO A 240 -11.38 1.65 -3.52
C PRO A 240 -12.56 1.21 -2.65
N VAL A 241 -13.61 0.71 -3.26
CA VAL A 241 -14.76 0.14 -2.56
C VAL A 241 -14.84 -1.34 -2.89
N ALA A 242 -14.66 -2.19 -1.89
CA ALA A 242 -14.91 -3.61 -2.03
C ALA A 242 -16.42 -3.85 -2.10
N LYS A 243 -16.87 -4.55 -3.12
CA LYS A 243 -18.25 -5.00 -3.28
C LYS A 243 -18.27 -6.52 -3.31
N GLU A 244 -18.93 -7.12 -2.35
CA GLU A 244 -19.19 -8.55 -2.37
C GLU A 244 -20.36 -8.84 -3.30
N LEU A 245 -20.13 -9.77 -4.23
CA LEU A 245 -21.17 -10.29 -5.11
C LEU A 245 -21.30 -11.79 -4.84
N ASP A 246 -22.49 -12.26 -4.58
CA ASP A 246 -22.73 -13.69 -4.50
C ASP A 246 -22.66 -14.28 -5.92
N ILE A 247 -21.66 -15.10 -6.17
CA ILE A 247 -21.44 -15.71 -7.48
C ILE A 247 -22.63 -16.58 -7.91
N ARG A 248 -23.44 -17.06 -6.95
CA ARG A 248 -24.65 -17.82 -7.23
C ARG A 248 -25.71 -16.99 -7.97
N ASP A 249 -25.72 -15.67 -7.78
CA ASP A 249 -26.64 -14.75 -8.46
C ASP A 249 -26.17 -14.41 -9.89
N SER A 250 -24.97 -14.86 -10.25
CA SER A 250 -24.43 -14.63 -11.59
C SER A 250 -25.04 -15.60 -12.61
N LYS A 251 -25.60 -15.03 -13.68
CA LYS A 251 -26.09 -15.84 -14.82
C LYS A 251 -24.99 -16.67 -15.50
N SER A 252 -23.74 -16.23 -15.39
CA SER A 252 -22.56 -16.90 -15.97
C SER A 252 -21.90 -17.90 -15.02
N ALA A 253 -22.32 -18.01 -13.76
CA ALA A 253 -21.76 -18.97 -12.81
C ALA A 253 -21.93 -20.40 -13.32
N THR A 254 -20.89 -21.22 -13.18
CA THR A 254 -20.99 -22.66 -13.47
C THR A 254 -21.63 -23.41 -12.30
N TRP A 255 -22.11 -24.64 -12.54
CA TRP A 255 -22.57 -25.49 -11.44
C TRP A 255 -21.47 -25.78 -10.40
N LYS A 256 -20.22 -25.82 -10.84
CA LYS A 256 -19.06 -25.96 -9.96
C LYS A 256 -18.90 -24.74 -9.04
N ASP A 257 -19.05 -23.52 -9.60
CA ASP A 257 -18.96 -22.27 -8.81
C ASP A 257 -20.07 -22.20 -7.76
N VAL A 258 -21.30 -22.57 -8.13
CA VAL A 258 -22.44 -22.59 -7.20
C VAL A 258 -22.21 -23.56 -6.07
N VAL A 259 -21.80 -24.81 -6.37
CA VAL A 259 -21.54 -25.85 -5.36
C VAL A 259 -20.36 -25.46 -4.47
N GLN A 260 -19.26 -24.96 -5.03
CA GLN A 260 -18.10 -24.51 -4.28
C GLN A 260 -18.44 -23.38 -3.31
N THR A 261 -19.22 -22.38 -3.78
CA THR A 261 -19.63 -21.24 -2.95
C THR A 261 -20.51 -21.70 -1.79
N VAL A 262 -21.43 -22.62 -2.04
CA VAL A 262 -22.32 -23.18 -1.00
C VAL A 262 -21.52 -23.96 0.03
N LEU A 263 -20.61 -24.83 -0.39
CA LEU A 263 -19.74 -25.58 0.54
C LEU A 263 -18.87 -24.64 1.39
N SER A 264 -18.31 -23.60 0.78
CA SER A 264 -17.51 -22.60 1.52
C SER A 264 -18.32 -21.85 2.58
N ARG A 265 -19.61 -21.60 2.34
CA ARG A 265 -20.52 -20.94 3.29
C ARG A 265 -21.05 -21.86 4.39
N LEU A 266 -21.27 -23.13 4.09
CA LEU A 266 -21.74 -24.11 5.06
C LEU A 266 -20.63 -24.60 6.00
N GLY A 267 -19.39 -24.22 5.76
CA GLY A 267 -18.22 -24.65 6.52
C GLY A 267 -17.33 -25.58 5.70
N THR A 268 -16.47 -26.36 6.38
CA THR A 268 -15.50 -27.21 5.68
C THR A 268 -16.15 -28.45 5.03
N GLN A 269 -17.34 -28.86 5.48
CA GLN A 269 -18.07 -30.03 4.94
C GLN A 269 -19.59 -29.83 5.12
N ALA A 270 -20.39 -30.46 4.24
CA ALA A 270 -21.84 -30.40 4.30
C ALA A 270 -22.49 -31.72 3.74
N THR A 271 -23.68 -32.03 4.22
CA THR A 271 -24.49 -33.11 3.66
C THR A 271 -25.15 -32.70 2.34
N LEU A 272 -25.48 -33.67 1.48
CA LEU A 272 -26.22 -33.40 0.24
C LEU A 272 -27.54 -32.64 0.50
N ALA A 273 -28.23 -32.94 1.60
CA ALA A 273 -29.46 -32.24 1.96
C ALA A 273 -29.22 -30.76 2.27
N GLN A 274 -28.15 -30.42 3.01
CA GLN A 274 -27.76 -29.05 3.28
C GLN A 274 -27.34 -28.31 2.01
N ILE A 275 -26.60 -28.99 1.12
CA ILE A 275 -26.19 -28.42 -0.17
C ILE A 275 -27.43 -28.13 -1.02
N TYR A 276 -28.39 -29.04 -1.12
CA TYR A 276 -29.63 -28.83 -1.85
C TYR A 276 -30.43 -27.67 -1.28
N ALA A 277 -30.65 -27.65 0.03
CA ALA A 277 -31.38 -26.55 0.68
C ALA A 277 -30.75 -25.19 0.44
N ALA A 278 -29.41 -25.11 0.37
CA ALA A 278 -28.69 -23.87 0.12
C ALA A 278 -28.67 -23.46 -1.36
N ILE A 279 -28.90 -24.39 -2.30
CA ILE A 279 -28.97 -24.11 -3.76
C ILE A 279 -30.40 -23.89 -4.23
N GLU A 280 -31.37 -24.41 -3.51
CA GLU A 280 -32.79 -24.29 -3.86
C GLU A 280 -33.19 -22.83 -4.05
N GLY A 281 -33.91 -22.55 -5.15
CA GLY A 281 -34.29 -21.18 -5.52
C GLY A 281 -33.28 -20.41 -6.38
N HIS A 282 -32.06 -20.93 -6.57
CA HIS A 282 -31.10 -20.35 -7.50
C HIS A 282 -31.62 -20.37 -8.96
N GLU A 283 -31.29 -19.34 -9.78
CA GLU A 283 -31.74 -19.25 -11.18
C GLU A 283 -31.46 -20.51 -12.00
N LYS A 284 -30.28 -21.15 -11.79
CA LYS A 284 -29.94 -22.41 -12.46
C LYS A 284 -30.88 -23.58 -12.11
N CYS A 285 -31.53 -23.56 -10.95
CA CYS A 285 -32.52 -24.56 -10.57
C CYS A 285 -33.84 -24.34 -11.32
N LYS A 286 -34.18 -23.10 -11.63
CA LYS A 286 -35.35 -22.78 -12.43
C LYS A 286 -35.18 -23.21 -13.89
N GLU A 287 -33.96 -23.14 -14.40
CA GLU A 287 -33.59 -23.50 -15.77
C GLU A 287 -33.40 -25.02 -15.96
N ASN A 288 -33.24 -25.80 -14.89
CA ASN A 288 -32.92 -27.23 -14.94
C ASN A 288 -33.74 -28.02 -13.91
N ILE A 289 -34.81 -28.65 -14.35
CA ILE A 289 -35.72 -29.49 -13.53
C ILE A 289 -34.95 -30.62 -12.80
N ASN A 290 -33.83 -31.08 -13.35
CA ASN A 290 -33.01 -32.13 -12.80
C ASN A 290 -31.78 -31.59 -12.04
N TRP A 291 -31.87 -30.37 -11.51
CA TRP A 291 -30.75 -29.67 -10.89
C TRP A 291 -30.08 -30.46 -9.75
N GLN A 292 -30.81 -31.24 -8.96
CA GLN A 292 -30.23 -32.09 -7.89
C GLN A 292 -29.30 -33.16 -8.47
N ALA A 293 -29.70 -33.79 -9.59
CA ALA A 293 -28.82 -34.74 -10.28
C ALA A 293 -27.56 -34.02 -10.84
N LYS A 294 -27.72 -32.80 -11.31
CA LYS A 294 -26.59 -31.98 -11.79
C LYS A 294 -25.65 -31.58 -10.69
N VAL A 295 -26.15 -31.27 -9.49
CA VAL A 295 -25.32 -31.02 -8.29
C VAL A 295 -24.54 -32.26 -7.91
N ARG A 296 -25.17 -33.45 -7.86
CA ARG A 296 -24.45 -34.69 -7.60
C ARG A 296 -23.37 -34.98 -8.62
N GLN A 297 -23.70 -34.85 -9.89
CA GLN A 297 -22.71 -34.97 -10.98
C GLN A 297 -21.54 -34.02 -10.78
N THR A 298 -21.83 -32.75 -10.43
CA THR A 298 -20.80 -31.72 -10.21
C THR A 298 -19.89 -32.11 -9.02
N LEU A 299 -20.45 -32.58 -7.93
CA LEU A 299 -19.67 -33.07 -6.78
C LEU A 299 -18.78 -34.26 -7.13
N GLN A 300 -19.28 -35.20 -7.95
CA GLN A 300 -18.56 -36.43 -8.33
C GLN A 300 -17.45 -36.12 -9.37
N MET A 301 -17.70 -35.22 -10.33
CA MET A 301 -16.77 -34.91 -11.42
C MET A 301 -15.88 -33.70 -11.12
N GLY A 302 -16.25 -32.87 -10.15
CA GLY A 302 -15.44 -31.75 -9.67
C GLY A 302 -14.37 -32.23 -8.69
N ASN A 303 -13.40 -31.36 -8.38
CA ASN A 303 -12.37 -31.65 -7.38
C ASN A 303 -12.91 -31.48 -5.94
N PHE A 304 -14.09 -32.05 -5.63
CA PHE A 304 -14.67 -32.06 -4.30
C PHE A 304 -14.33 -33.38 -3.57
N HIS A 305 -14.16 -33.30 -2.27
CA HIS A 305 -13.84 -34.47 -1.46
C HIS A 305 -15.11 -35.15 -0.91
N HIS A 306 -15.28 -36.42 -1.20
CA HIS A 306 -16.29 -37.25 -0.57
C HIS A 306 -15.76 -37.67 0.82
N VAL A 307 -16.34 -37.14 1.88
CA VAL A 307 -15.86 -37.32 3.25
C VAL A 307 -16.45 -38.60 3.87
N SER A 308 -17.74 -38.81 3.69
CA SER A 308 -18.49 -39.98 4.11
C SER A 308 -19.77 -40.08 3.30
N GLU A 309 -20.61 -41.11 3.52
CA GLU A 309 -21.86 -41.31 2.81
C GLU A 309 -22.73 -40.03 2.85
N GLY A 310 -22.96 -39.43 1.69
CA GLY A 310 -23.75 -38.20 1.52
C GLY A 310 -23.09 -36.91 2.03
N VAL A 311 -21.84 -36.93 2.50
CA VAL A 311 -21.12 -35.76 3.01
C VAL A 311 -19.95 -35.35 2.08
N TRP A 312 -19.91 -34.08 1.71
CA TRP A 312 -18.94 -33.53 0.79
C TRP A 312 -18.22 -32.33 1.40
N ALA A 313 -16.97 -32.14 1.00
CA ALA A 313 -16.17 -31.01 1.35
C ALA A 313 -15.70 -30.24 0.10
N ALA A 314 -15.45 -28.94 0.25
CA ALA A 314 -14.84 -28.12 -0.79
C ALA A 314 -13.45 -28.65 -1.16
N ALA A 315 -13.03 -28.45 -2.41
CA ALA A 315 -11.63 -28.66 -2.80
C ALA A 315 -10.73 -27.71 -1.99
N ALA A 316 -9.59 -28.23 -1.53
CA ALA A 316 -8.59 -27.45 -0.83
C ALA A 316 -7.91 -26.42 -1.74
#